data_cab1c59ece6932c8996ad0b2d8a06349
#
_entry.id   cab1c59ece6932c8996ad0b2d8a06349
#
_cell.length_a   1.000
_cell.length_b   1.000
_cell.length_c   1.000
_cell.angle_alpha   90.00
_cell.angle_beta   90.00
_cell.angle_gamma   90.00
#
_symmetry.space_group_name_H-M   'P 1'
#
loop_
_entity.id
_entity.type
_entity.pdbx_description
1 polymer ?
#
loop_
_entity_poly.entity_id
_entity_poly.type
_entity_poly.pdbx_seq_one_letter_code
_entity_poly.pdbx_strand_id
1 'polypeptide(L)'
;MKYSGVISHFCVLIISLAAAVVALTDSAAAAPPACTGLATNPLYELANNPAIKSVTSTIKTTAAPASIHYCNVTLVYGTNANQNITIAVGLPLSAADGGSGGIQGAWNGRTEGLGGGGCSGNLSVDAAVNAGYVGSGTDGGHTGGDCNPGVNADHTYNLEFIQDFFRVGLKQEILWSKRIATSYYGRTPSYNYWNGCSTGGRQGYLLAQELGDQLDGVLASAPAMYWTRFQTAQMWGELAMFDKAGEVPQGPISPAKLVAVQKAAVAACDANDGVVDGIIDDARTCHFNAKANVCGQPGAPAAPNCLSADEAEAVNKIWHGPHNKHGDRIWFGLDRGSDFSILDGPTPFSLGVTQFAWDLTDPSYSPPSTKWNTVTLEGPGLSYPEVAQAGSRNIADVTDTFGPLDGFRARGGKMITFVGGNDQFIYPRGVLNYYRQMAERYQKHDDRTGFEGVQSFYRLFRAPGVGHCGAPVFSLGTTGPWPQGGADFAALVNWVEKGIAPGQVLGTSSAPAMTRPLCPYPQTAQYKGTGDIHAAANWTCGGNLETRESVCPNVVVKYKDEVDGPLDYAANGVDPGFCKGGRLARDDNHDNDDGRSHHDD
;
A
#
# COMPACT_ATOMS: atom_id res chain seq x y z
N MET A 1 -53.80 -60.36 34.54
CA MET A 1 -53.71 -61.80 34.31
C MET A 1 -52.24 -62.13 34.13
N LYS A 2 -51.74 -62.91 35.11
CA LYS A 2 -50.89 -64.12 35.02
C LYS A 2 -49.56 -63.98 34.26
N TYR A 3 -48.42 -63.93 34.99
CA TYR A 3 -47.47 -65.03 35.31
C TYR A 3 -46.61 -65.42 34.08
N SER A 4 -45.30 -65.54 34.12
CA SER A 4 -44.30 -66.09 35.06
C SER A 4 -42.93 -65.76 34.43
N GLY A 5 -41.83 -65.43 34.98
CA GLY A 5 -41.02 -66.10 35.97
C GLY A 5 -40.09 -67.15 35.36
N VAL A 6 -38.77 -66.75 35.03
CA VAL A 6 -37.68 -67.77 35.03
C VAL A 6 -36.42 -67.08 35.49
N ILE A 7 -35.87 -67.58 36.54
CA ILE A 7 -34.55 -67.33 37.15
C ILE A 7 -33.52 -68.11 36.30
N SER A 8 -32.38 -67.44 35.99
CA SER A 8 -31.20 -68.23 35.59
C SER A 8 -29.91 -67.47 35.92
N HIS A 9 -29.25 -67.97 36.87
CA HIS A 9 -27.82 -68.11 37.20
C HIS A 9 -26.81 -67.04 36.71
N PHE A 10 -26.30 -66.31 37.70
CA PHE A 10 -25.04 -65.58 37.60
C PHE A 10 -23.85 -66.55 37.60
N CYS A 11 -23.09 -66.56 36.53
CA CYS A 11 -21.73 -67.07 36.53
C CYS A 11 -20.78 -65.87 36.67
N VAL A 12 -20.18 -65.70 37.81
CA VAL A 12 -19.14 -64.69 38.08
C VAL A 12 -17.83 -65.19 37.49
N LEU A 13 -17.42 -64.56 36.38
CA LEU A 13 -16.06 -64.73 35.83
C LEU A 13 -15.20 -63.60 36.37
N ILE A 14 -14.32 -63.93 37.30
CA ILE A 14 -13.27 -63.03 37.80
C ILE A 14 -12.18 -62.98 36.71
N ILE A 15 -12.17 -61.91 35.93
CA ILE A 15 -11.07 -61.60 35.03
C ILE A 15 -10.10 -60.73 35.83
N SER A 16 -8.93 -61.27 36.16
CA SER A 16 -7.81 -60.55 36.76
C SER A 16 -7.20 -59.63 35.69
N LEU A 17 -7.53 -58.33 35.78
CA LEU A 17 -6.91 -57.28 34.97
C LEU A 17 -5.51 -56.99 35.57
N ALA A 18 -4.49 -57.53 34.97
CA ALA A 18 -3.11 -57.08 35.20
C ALA A 18 -2.97 -55.66 34.59
N ALA A 19 -3.01 -54.66 35.43
CA ALA A 19 -2.71 -53.26 35.03
C ALA A 19 -1.25 -53.18 34.65
N ALA A 20 -0.93 -53.28 33.34
CA ALA A 20 0.33 -52.82 32.81
C ALA A 20 0.38 -51.30 32.93
N VAL A 21 1.05 -50.78 33.94
CA VAL A 21 1.44 -49.36 33.98
C VAL A 21 2.44 -49.17 32.85
N VAL A 22 1.94 -48.73 31.69
CA VAL A 22 2.79 -48.15 30.66
C VAL A 22 3.25 -46.81 31.26
N ALA A 23 4.46 -46.78 31.78
CA ALA A 23 5.13 -45.52 32.06
C ALA A 23 5.23 -44.76 30.73
N LEU A 24 4.34 -43.83 30.51
CA LEU A 24 4.52 -42.76 29.51
C LEU A 24 5.79 -42.03 30.00
N THR A 25 6.92 -42.40 29.47
CA THR A 25 8.10 -41.54 29.55
C THR A 25 7.70 -40.27 28.79
N ASP A 26 7.36 -39.24 29.54
CA ASP A 26 7.38 -37.90 29.00
C ASP A 26 8.75 -37.72 28.36
N SER A 27 8.83 -37.83 27.04
CA SER A 27 10.02 -37.40 26.33
C SER A 27 10.08 -35.90 26.61
N ALA A 28 10.91 -35.51 27.58
CA ALA A 28 11.17 -34.13 27.85
C ALA A 28 11.50 -33.48 26.50
N ALA A 29 10.64 -32.53 26.08
CA ALA A 29 10.87 -31.80 24.86
C ALA A 29 12.29 -31.23 24.95
N ALA A 30 13.09 -31.49 23.91
CA ALA A 30 14.47 -31.02 23.88
C ALA A 30 14.47 -29.50 24.14
N ALA A 31 15.38 -29.05 25.01
CA ALA A 31 15.48 -27.61 25.29
C ALA A 31 15.70 -26.82 23.98
N PRO A 32 15.07 -25.66 23.81
CA PRO A 32 15.30 -24.82 22.64
C PRO A 32 16.78 -24.55 22.42
N PRO A 33 17.29 -24.51 21.18
CA PRO A 33 18.70 -24.31 20.92
C PRO A 33 19.16 -22.90 21.26
N ALA A 34 20.44 -22.76 21.61
CA ALA A 34 21.08 -21.45 21.57
C ALA A 34 21.18 -20.95 20.12
N CYS A 35 21.35 -19.65 19.94
CA CYS A 35 21.45 -19.01 18.62
C CYS A 35 22.46 -19.69 17.70
N THR A 36 23.66 -19.95 18.18
CA THR A 36 24.74 -20.55 17.37
C THR A 36 24.45 -21.98 16.93
N GLY A 37 23.57 -22.69 17.61
CA GLY A 37 23.12 -24.03 17.26
C GLY A 37 21.86 -24.09 16.40
N LEU A 38 21.16 -22.97 16.22
CA LEU A 38 19.84 -22.93 15.57
C LEU A 38 19.89 -23.38 14.10
N ALA A 39 20.92 -22.96 13.36
CA ALA A 39 21.07 -23.28 11.94
C ALA A 39 21.40 -24.76 11.67
N THR A 40 21.99 -25.45 12.63
CA THR A 40 22.50 -26.82 12.45
C THR A 40 21.69 -27.87 13.20
N ASN A 41 20.71 -27.48 13.98
CA ASN A 41 19.90 -28.40 14.78
C ASN A 41 18.86 -29.13 13.91
N PRO A 42 19.02 -30.46 13.67
CA PRO A 42 18.12 -31.20 12.79
C PRO A 42 16.68 -31.33 13.34
N LEU A 43 16.46 -31.10 14.64
CA LEU A 43 15.14 -31.14 15.25
C LEU A 43 14.23 -29.99 14.78
N TYR A 44 14.79 -28.93 14.22
CA TYR A 44 14.05 -27.74 13.83
C TYR A 44 13.88 -27.58 12.32
N GLU A 45 14.15 -28.62 11.54
CA GLU A 45 13.90 -28.74 10.10
C GLU A 45 14.61 -27.69 9.21
N LEU A 46 15.33 -26.73 9.76
CA LEU A 46 16.00 -25.69 8.96
C LEU A 46 17.03 -26.30 8.00
N ALA A 47 17.90 -27.16 8.53
CA ALA A 47 18.98 -27.81 7.75
C ALA A 47 18.49 -28.97 6.85
N ASN A 48 17.26 -29.49 7.08
CA ASN A 48 16.75 -30.67 6.39
C ASN A 48 15.66 -30.34 5.35
N ASN A 49 15.29 -29.07 5.19
CA ASN A 49 14.29 -28.67 4.20
C ASN A 49 14.97 -28.49 2.83
N PRO A 50 14.56 -29.24 1.78
CA PRO A 50 15.22 -29.18 0.47
C PRO A 50 15.07 -27.81 -0.23
N ALA A 51 14.13 -26.97 0.20
CA ALA A 51 13.99 -25.61 -0.31
C ALA A 51 14.91 -24.60 0.40
N ILE A 52 15.64 -24.99 1.45
CA ILE A 52 16.63 -24.15 2.12
C ILE A 52 18.02 -24.46 1.55
N LYS A 53 18.55 -23.54 0.77
CA LYS A 53 19.89 -23.67 0.15
C LYS A 53 21.03 -23.41 1.12
N SER A 54 20.82 -22.46 2.03
CA SER A 54 21.74 -22.17 3.11
C SER A 54 21.06 -21.54 4.29
N VAL A 55 21.60 -21.71 5.48
CA VAL A 55 21.15 -21.05 6.70
C VAL A 55 22.36 -20.76 7.59
N THR A 56 22.37 -19.56 8.17
CA THR A 56 23.34 -19.13 9.17
C THR A 56 22.65 -18.54 10.37
N SER A 57 23.23 -18.71 11.56
CA SER A 57 22.72 -18.08 12.78
C SER A 57 23.90 -17.57 13.61
N THR A 58 23.84 -16.28 13.98
CA THR A 58 24.91 -15.58 14.72
C THR A 58 24.33 -14.49 15.61
N ILE A 59 25.01 -14.21 16.72
CA ILE A 59 24.68 -13.03 17.53
C ILE A 59 25.15 -11.78 16.80
N LYS A 60 24.23 -10.83 16.61
CA LYS A 60 24.50 -9.47 16.09
C LYS A 60 24.07 -8.42 17.10
N THR A 61 24.38 -7.18 16.80
CA THR A 61 23.97 -6.00 17.58
C THR A 61 23.23 -5.03 16.66
N THR A 62 22.09 -4.53 17.10
CA THR A 62 21.36 -3.48 16.35
C THR A 62 22.18 -2.20 16.27
N ALA A 63 21.88 -1.37 15.28
CA ALA A 63 22.56 -0.09 15.12
C ALA A 63 22.35 0.82 16.36
N ALA A 64 23.33 1.73 16.57
CA ALA A 64 23.21 2.77 17.59
C ALA A 64 21.95 3.66 17.31
N PRO A 65 21.34 4.26 18.34
CA PRO A 65 21.74 4.30 19.75
C PRO A 65 21.31 3.09 20.59
N ALA A 66 20.43 2.21 20.10
CA ALA A 66 19.88 1.12 20.90
C ALA A 66 20.92 0.06 21.27
N SER A 67 21.76 -0.38 20.30
CA SER A 67 22.86 -1.33 20.47
C SER A 67 22.47 -2.62 21.22
N ILE A 68 21.34 -3.22 20.84
CA ILE A 68 20.78 -4.42 21.47
C ILE A 68 21.34 -5.67 20.79
N HIS A 69 21.80 -6.64 21.57
CA HIS A 69 22.21 -7.95 21.04
C HIS A 69 20.98 -8.79 20.68
N TYR A 70 21.05 -9.49 19.53
CA TYR A 70 20.00 -10.37 19.07
C TYR A 70 20.56 -11.54 18.26
N CYS A 71 19.81 -12.63 18.18
CA CYS A 71 20.13 -13.74 17.29
C CYS A 71 19.67 -13.42 15.87
N ASN A 72 20.60 -13.28 14.94
CA ASN A 72 20.31 -13.10 13.53
C ASN A 72 20.37 -14.44 12.80
N VAL A 73 19.26 -14.82 12.19
CA VAL A 73 19.19 -15.95 11.25
C VAL A 73 19.05 -15.40 9.85
N THR A 74 19.91 -15.84 8.95
CA THR A 74 19.79 -15.55 7.52
C THR A 74 19.66 -16.86 6.78
N LEU A 75 18.60 -17.04 6.02
CA LEU A 75 18.38 -18.20 5.18
C LEU A 75 18.21 -17.80 3.71
N VAL A 76 18.64 -18.68 2.81
CA VAL A 76 18.40 -18.56 1.38
C VAL A 76 17.42 -19.66 0.98
N TYR A 77 16.26 -19.23 0.51
CA TYR A 77 15.20 -20.10 0.02
C TYR A 77 15.25 -20.21 -1.50
N GLY A 78 14.96 -21.40 -2.04
CA GLY A 78 14.80 -21.62 -3.47
C GLY A 78 14.47 -23.06 -3.80
N THR A 79 13.52 -23.26 -4.72
CA THR A 79 13.04 -24.57 -5.16
C THR A 79 13.75 -25.06 -6.43
N ASN A 80 14.55 -24.20 -7.07
CA ASN A 80 15.36 -24.53 -8.24
C ASN A 80 16.74 -23.86 -8.14
N ALA A 81 17.63 -24.13 -9.09
CA ALA A 81 19.02 -23.65 -9.05
C ALA A 81 19.15 -22.11 -9.09
N ASN A 82 18.26 -21.43 -9.79
CA ASN A 82 18.32 -19.99 -10.04
C ASN A 82 17.63 -19.17 -8.96
N GLN A 83 16.57 -19.68 -8.34
CA GLN A 83 15.82 -18.99 -7.30
C GLN A 83 16.65 -18.87 -6.02
N ASN A 84 16.93 -17.66 -5.57
CA ASN A 84 17.71 -17.35 -4.39
C ASN A 84 17.08 -16.21 -3.62
N ILE A 85 16.12 -16.52 -2.77
CA ILE A 85 15.44 -15.54 -1.94
C ILE A 85 16.08 -15.50 -0.56
N THR A 86 16.68 -14.38 -0.20
CA THR A 86 17.25 -14.17 1.12
C THR A 86 16.18 -13.69 2.09
N ILE A 87 16.13 -14.36 3.26
CA ILE A 87 15.24 -13.98 4.36
C ILE A 87 16.10 -13.77 5.60
N ALA A 88 15.97 -12.61 6.22
CA ALA A 88 16.59 -12.29 7.50
C ALA A 88 15.54 -12.38 8.61
N VAL A 89 15.90 -12.99 9.74
CA VAL A 89 15.08 -13.05 10.95
C VAL A 89 15.91 -12.65 12.14
N GLY A 90 15.55 -11.55 12.79
CA GLY A 90 16.17 -11.06 14.03
C GLY A 90 15.34 -11.48 15.24
N LEU A 91 15.96 -12.18 16.17
CA LEU A 91 15.28 -12.71 17.35
C LEU A 91 15.89 -12.06 18.61
N PRO A 92 15.12 -11.31 19.41
CA PRO A 92 15.56 -10.89 20.74
C PRO A 92 16.11 -12.08 21.51
N LEU A 93 17.24 -11.92 22.25
CA LEU A 93 17.90 -13.05 22.87
C LEU A 93 16.97 -13.86 23.79
N SER A 94 16.97 -15.19 23.62
CA SER A 94 16.33 -16.11 24.56
C SER A 94 17.09 -16.16 25.90
N ALA A 95 16.48 -16.74 26.91
CA ALA A 95 17.15 -16.93 28.20
C ALA A 95 18.42 -17.80 28.08
N ALA A 96 18.45 -18.73 27.13
CA ALA A 96 19.62 -19.58 26.86
C ALA A 96 20.84 -18.80 26.34
N ASP A 97 20.59 -17.67 25.66
CA ASP A 97 21.59 -16.74 25.14
C ASP A 97 21.79 -15.50 26.03
N GLY A 98 21.28 -15.54 27.28
CA GLY A 98 21.43 -14.45 28.24
C GLY A 98 20.41 -13.33 28.12
N GLY A 99 19.36 -13.49 27.32
CA GLY A 99 18.25 -12.55 27.23
C GLY A 99 17.43 -12.51 28.52
N SER A 100 16.93 -11.33 28.89
CA SER A 100 16.10 -11.11 30.08
C SER A 100 14.93 -10.16 29.77
N GLY A 101 13.91 -10.22 30.62
CA GLY A 101 12.74 -9.36 30.43
C GLY A 101 11.65 -9.97 29.60
N GLY A 102 10.86 -9.79 28.86
CA GLY A 102 9.90 -10.37 27.95
C GLY A 102 9.22 -11.68 28.41
N ILE A 103 8.66 -12.40 27.46
CA ILE A 103 7.95 -13.67 27.71
C ILE A 103 8.92 -14.85 27.74
N GLN A 104 9.88 -14.86 26.81
CA GLN A 104 10.95 -15.85 26.69
C GLN A 104 12.28 -15.12 26.45
N GLY A 105 13.00 -14.78 27.52
CA GLY A 105 14.16 -13.90 27.45
C GLY A 105 13.73 -12.46 27.14
N ALA A 106 14.32 -11.82 26.15
CA ALA A 106 13.96 -10.45 25.74
C ALA A 106 12.77 -10.37 24.77
N TRP A 107 12.22 -11.50 24.34
CA TRP A 107 11.12 -11.55 23.38
C TRP A 107 9.76 -11.20 24.00
N ASN A 108 8.97 -10.34 23.32
CA ASN A 108 7.63 -9.93 23.74
C ASN A 108 6.50 -10.88 23.30
N GLY A 109 6.81 -11.99 22.61
CA GLY A 109 5.83 -12.97 22.13
C GLY A 109 5.23 -12.68 20.75
N ARG A 110 5.75 -11.68 20.02
CA ARG A 110 5.20 -11.20 18.75
C ARG A 110 6.22 -11.30 17.61
N THR A 111 5.73 -11.38 16.36
CA THR A 111 6.54 -11.18 15.16
C THR A 111 6.12 -9.90 14.44
N GLU A 112 7.06 -9.29 13.73
CA GLU A 112 6.84 -8.14 12.87
C GLU A 112 7.62 -8.34 11.56
N GLY A 113 6.88 -8.55 10.44
CA GLY A 113 7.44 -8.53 9.10
C GLY A 113 7.59 -7.09 8.62
N LEU A 114 8.73 -6.76 8.01
CA LEU A 114 9.11 -5.41 7.61
C LEU A 114 9.18 -5.29 6.09
N GLY A 115 8.34 -4.43 5.52
CA GLY A 115 8.22 -4.25 4.09
C GLY A 115 9.40 -3.54 3.44
N GLY A 116 9.57 -3.78 2.13
CA GLY A 116 10.54 -3.11 1.26
C GLY A 116 10.05 -1.78 0.68
N GLY A 117 10.83 -1.20 -0.25
CA GLY A 117 10.50 0.05 -0.92
C GLY A 117 11.00 0.09 -2.38
N GLY A 118 10.24 0.70 -3.28
CA GLY A 118 10.55 0.68 -4.71
C GLY A 118 10.61 -0.76 -5.24
N CYS A 119 11.69 -1.11 -5.92
CA CYS A 119 12.00 -2.48 -6.31
C CYS A 119 13.01 -3.17 -5.36
N SER A 120 13.18 -2.67 -4.15
CA SER A 120 14.05 -3.29 -3.14
C SER A 120 13.24 -4.08 -2.14
N GLY A 121 13.80 -5.21 -1.72
CA GLY A 121 13.40 -5.84 -0.48
C GLY A 121 13.91 -5.07 0.75
N ASN A 122 13.75 -5.66 1.92
CA ASN A 122 14.27 -5.13 3.18
C ASN A 122 14.82 -6.29 4.04
N LEU A 123 16.08 -6.25 4.36
CA LEU A 123 16.70 -7.23 5.25
C LEU A 123 17.04 -6.66 6.64
N SER A 124 16.69 -5.39 6.89
CA SER A 124 16.89 -4.76 8.20
C SER A 124 15.79 -5.19 9.17
N VAL A 125 16.19 -5.72 10.31
CA VAL A 125 15.30 -6.20 11.38
C VAL A 125 15.40 -5.38 12.66
N ASP A 126 16.30 -4.41 12.70
CA ASP A 126 16.68 -3.68 13.90
C ASP A 126 15.50 -2.98 14.60
N ALA A 127 14.61 -2.37 13.84
CA ALA A 127 13.46 -1.65 14.40
C ALA A 127 12.55 -2.57 15.22
N ALA A 128 12.21 -3.73 14.66
CA ALA A 128 11.37 -4.73 15.32
C ALA A 128 12.09 -5.34 16.54
N VAL A 129 13.36 -5.68 16.40
CA VAL A 129 14.17 -6.23 17.49
C VAL A 129 14.29 -5.24 18.66
N ASN A 130 14.53 -3.96 18.37
CA ASN A 130 14.60 -2.91 19.39
C ASN A 130 13.28 -2.74 20.17
N ALA A 131 12.16 -3.07 19.54
CA ALA A 131 10.83 -3.08 20.17
C ALA A 131 10.48 -4.43 20.83
N GLY A 132 11.41 -5.40 20.84
CA GLY A 132 11.24 -6.72 21.45
C GLY A 132 10.48 -7.73 20.58
N TYR A 133 10.24 -7.43 19.30
CA TYR A 133 9.62 -8.35 18.35
C TYR A 133 10.64 -9.26 17.68
N VAL A 134 10.21 -10.42 17.23
CA VAL A 134 10.94 -11.11 16.17
C VAL A 134 10.74 -10.33 14.89
N GLY A 135 11.79 -9.70 14.40
CA GLY A 135 11.76 -8.97 13.13
C GLY A 135 12.05 -9.90 11.95
N SER A 136 11.40 -9.70 10.83
CA SER A 136 11.74 -10.40 9.59
C SER A 136 11.74 -9.47 8.38
N GLY A 137 12.45 -9.89 7.32
CA GLY A 137 12.50 -9.20 6.05
C GLY A 137 13.07 -10.09 4.95
N THR A 138 12.80 -9.73 3.69
CA THR A 138 13.28 -10.46 2.52
C THR A 138 13.87 -9.52 1.48
N ASP A 139 14.86 -10.01 0.70
CA ASP A 139 15.34 -9.29 -0.50
C ASP A 139 14.41 -9.44 -1.71
N GLY A 140 13.39 -10.32 -1.62
CA GLY A 140 12.49 -10.61 -2.73
C GLY A 140 13.16 -11.34 -3.90
N GLY A 141 14.29 -12.02 -3.67
CA GLY A 141 15.02 -12.79 -4.67
C GLY A 141 16.02 -12.00 -5.49
N HIS A 142 16.29 -10.73 -5.15
CA HIS A 142 17.30 -9.92 -5.80
C HIS A 142 17.88 -8.85 -4.88
N THR A 143 19.02 -8.31 -5.25
CA THR A 143 19.69 -7.22 -4.55
C THR A 143 19.55 -5.91 -5.32
N GLY A 144 19.43 -4.80 -4.59
CA GLY A 144 19.28 -3.46 -5.19
C GLY A 144 17.82 -3.05 -5.41
N GLY A 145 17.62 -1.87 -6.02
CA GLY A 145 16.32 -1.24 -6.21
C GLY A 145 15.85 -1.20 -7.67
N ASP A 146 16.43 -2.03 -8.53
CA ASP A 146 16.19 -2.02 -9.97
C ASP A 146 15.21 -3.11 -10.38
N CYS A 147 14.13 -2.73 -11.04
CA CYS A 147 13.14 -3.63 -11.63
C CYS A 147 13.45 -4.06 -13.07
N ASN A 148 14.50 -3.56 -13.70
CA ASN A 148 14.84 -3.89 -15.08
C ASN A 148 14.92 -5.39 -15.37
N PRO A 149 15.40 -6.26 -14.44
CA PRO A 149 15.43 -7.69 -14.68
C PRO A 149 14.07 -8.37 -14.92
N GLY A 150 12.95 -7.66 -14.75
CA GLY A 150 11.61 -8.21 -14.99
C GLY A 150 11.29 -8.51 -16.46
N VAL A 151 12.04 -7.95 -17.43
CA VAL A 151 11.91 -8.24 -18.86
C VAL A 151 13.24 -8.72 -19.42
N ASN A 152 13.20 -9.86 -20.11
CA ASN A 152 14.35 -10.50 -20.75
C ASN A 152 14.68 -9.84 -22.10
N ALA A 153 15.92 -10.05 -22.58
CA ALA A 153 16.38 -9.54 -23.88
C ALA A 153 15.62 -10.14 -25.08
N ASP A 154 14.96 -11.27 -24.89
CA ASP A 154 14.15 -11.95 -25.92
C ASP A 154 12.68 -11.52 -25.93
N HIS A 155 12.35 -10.41 -25.27
CA HIS A 155 10.99 -9.87 -25.14
C HIS A 155 10.02 -10.79 -24.40
N THR A 156 10.50 -11.55 -23.42
CA THR A 156 9.68 -12.34 -22.50
C THR A 156 9.78 -11.79 -21.09
N TYR A 157 8.80 -12.09 -20.22
CA TYR A 157 8.90 -11.77 -18.81
C TYR A 157 9.87 -12.70 -18.08
N ASN A 158 10.70 -12.15 -17.21
CA ASN A 158 11.40 -12.92 -16.18
C ASN A 158 10.41 -13.21 -15.04
N LEU A 159 9.56 -14.19 -15.25
CA LEU A 159 8.48 -14.51 -14.29
C LEU A 159 9.01 -14.97 -12.93
N GLU A 160 10.19 -15.61 -12.87
CA GLU A 160 10.81 -15.99 -11.59
C GLU A 160 11.12 -14.73 -10.78
N PHE A 161 11.85 -13.77 -11.36
CA PHE A 161 12.14 -12.48 -10.72
C PHE A 161 10.86 -11.78 -10.23
N ILE A 162 9.86 -11.68 -11.10
CA ILE A 162 8.61 -10.99 -10.80
C ILE A 162 7.86 -11.71 -9.67
N GLN A 163 7.71 -13.03 -9.74
CA GLN A 163 6.98 -13.79 -8.72
C GLN A 163 7.72 -13.80 -7.38
N ASP A 164 9.05 -13.89 -7.39
CA ASP A 164 9.84 -13.88 -6.17
C ASP A 164 9.70 -12.57 -5.41
N PHE A 165 9.79 -11.44 -6.14
CA PHE A 165 9.65 -10.11 -5.54
C PHE A 165 8.22 -9.80 -5.10
N PHE A 166 7.24 -10.09 -5.96
CA PHE A 166 5.86 -9.69 -5.70
C PHE A 166 5.10 -10.63 -4.76
N ARG A 167 5.50 -11.91 -4.64
CA ARG A 167 4.69 -12.92 -3.93
C ARG A 167 5.49 -13.92 -3.10
N VAL A 168 6.45 -14.64 -3.71
CA VAL A 168 7.08 -15.81 -3.08
C VAL A 168 7.92 -15.37 -1.88
N GLY A 169 8.79 -14.38 -2.06
CA GLY A 169 9.65 -13.87 -0.99
C GLY A 169 8.88 -13.47 0.25
N LEU A 170 7.78 -12.76 0.07
CA LEU A 170 6.93 -12.27 1.17
C LEU A 170 6.26 -13.41 1.94
N LYS A 171 5.69 -14.38 1.21
CA LYS A 171 5.05 -15.53 1.85
C LYS A 171 6.05 -16.37 2.62
N GLN A 172 7.21 -16.60 2.04
CA GLN A 172 8.29 -17.36 2.69
C GLN A 172 8.85 -16.62 3.91
N GLU A 173 8.99 -15.30 3.85
CA GLU A 173 9.38 -14.48 5.00
C GLU A 173 8.46 -14.72 6.21
N ILE A 174 7.14 -14.58 6.03
CA ILE A 174 6.18 -14.78 7.12
C ILE A 174 6.22 -16.21 7.66
N LEU A 175 6.24 -17.21 6.78
CA LEU A 175 6.24 -18.62 7.19
C LEU A 175 7.53 -19.01 7.93
N TRP A 176 8.68 -18.55 7.43
CA TRP A 176 9.97 -18.88 8.05
C TRP A 176 10.22 -18.11 9.33
N SER A 177 9.83 -16.84 9.42
CA SER A 177 9.95 -16.06 10.66
C SER A 177 9.21 -16.75 11.83
N LYS A 178 7.99 -17.24 11.59
CA LYS A 178 7.20 -17.97 12.60
C LYS A 178 7.83 -19.30 13.00
N ARG A 179 8.31 -20.08 12.01
CA ARG A 179 8.99 -21.36 12.27
C ARG A 179 10.27 -21.18 13.07
N ILE A 180 11.10 -20.22 12.68
CA ILE A 180 12.36 -19.91 13.35
C ILE A 180 12.10 -19.41 14.77
N ALA A 181 11.14 -18.50 14.97
CA ALA A 181 10.74 -18.04 16.29
C ALA A 181 10.28 -19.21 17.17
N THR A 182 9.42 -20.08 16.65
CA THR A 182 8.92 -21.26 17.36
C THR A 182 10.07 -22.20 17.77
N SER A 183 11.04 -22.42 16.87
CA SER A 183 12.21 -23.24 17.13
C SER A 183 13.10 -22.65 18.21
N TYR A 184 13.37 -21.35 18.15
CA TYR A 184 14.30 -20.67 19.06
C TYR A 184 13.74 -20.49 20.47
N TYR A 185 12.43 -20.23 20.60
CA TYR A 185 11.80 -19.99 21.93
C TYR A 185 11.06 -21.21 22.49
N GLY A 186 10.88 -22.27 21.72
CA GLY A 186 10.10 -23.44 22.12
C GLY A 186 8.59 -23.16 22.23
N ARG A 187 8.12 -22.02 21.71
CA ARG A 187 6.70 -21.66 21.64
C ARG A 187 6.37 -20.80 20.42
N THR A 188 5.16 -20.94 19.92
CA THR A 188 4.66 -20.14 18.79
C THR A 188 4.46 -18.68 19.19
N PRO A 189 4.64 -17.72 18.25
CA PRO A 189 4.25 -16.34 18.45
C PRO A 189 2.77 -16.21 18.80
N SER A 190 2.44 -15.33 19.74
CA SER A 190 1.06 -15.05 20.13
C SER A 190 0.33 -14.18 19.10
N TYR A 191 1.08 -13.24 18.48
CA TYR A 191 0.57 -12.35 17.45
C TYR A 191 1.61 -12.15 16.34
N ASN A 192 1.12 -11.98 15.12
CA ASN A 192 1.93 -11.83 13.93
C ASN A 192 1.51 -10.56 13.19
N TYR A 193 2.44 -9.63 13.02
CA TYR A 193 2.20 -8.33 12.43
C TYR A 193 2.98 -8.15 11.13
N TRP A 194 2.45 -7.30 10.27
CA TRP A 194 3.14 -6.71 9.13
C TRP A 194 3.19 -5.19 9.29
N ASN A 195 4.32 -4.59 8.93
CA ASN A 195 4.52 -3.15 8.93
C ASN A 195 5.28 -2.73 7.65
N GLY A 196 4.64 -1.92 6.81
CA GLY A 196 5.28 -1.46 5.59
C GLY A 196 4.63 -0.24 4.97
N CYS A 197 5.44 0.57 4.27
CA CYS A 197 5.00 1.71 3.50
C CYS A 197 5.39 1.54 2.02
N SER A 198 4.69 2.19 1.09
CA SER A 198 4.98 2.11 -0.33
C SER A 198 4.82 0.70 -0.88
N THR A 199 5.86 0.14 -1.50
CA THR A 199 5.92 -1.29 -1.84
C THR A 199 5.65 -2.16 -0.63
N GLY A 200 6.17 -1.80 0.56
CA GLY A 200 5.89 -2.49 1.82
C GLY A 200 4.41 -2.44 2.22
N GLY A 201 3.73 -1.35 1.92
CA GLY A 201 2.28 -1.24 2.05
C GLY A 201 1.54 -2.21 1.11
N ARG A 202 1.92 -2.26 -0.18
CA ARG A 202 1.42 -3.25 -1.14
C ARG A 202 1.62 -4.68 -0.65
N GLN A 203 2.81 -4.97 -0.14
CA GLN A 203 3.16 -6.27 0.40
C GLN A 203 2.22 -6.69 1.54
N GLY A 204 1.88 -5.75 2.42
CA GLY A 204 0.88 -5.97 3.47
C GLY A 204 -0.51 -6.33 2.93
N TYR A 205 -0.93 -5.69 1.83
CA TYR A 205 -2.19 -6.05 1.15
C TYR A 205 -2.13 -7.44 0.54
N LEU A 206 -1.05 -7.78 -0.17
CA LEU A 206 -0.86 -9.12 -0.71
C LEU A 206 -0.97 -10.19 0.38
N LEU A 207 -0.24 -9.99 1.48
CA LEU A 207 -0.22 -10.92 2.59
C LEU A 207 -1.61 -11.06 3.25
N ALA A 208 -2.36 -9.97 3.40
CA ALA A 208 -3.73 -10.02 3.92
C ALA A 208 -4.70 -10.73 2.96
N GLN A 209 -4.48 -10.63 1.65
CA GLN A 209 -5.30 -11.26 0.61
C GLN A 209 -4.99 -12.75 0.44
N GLU A 210 -3.73 -13.13 0.43
CA GLU A 210 -3.29 -14.48 0.04
C GLU A 210 -2.76 -15.34 1.20
N LEU A 211 -2.43 -14.73 2.33
CA LEU A 211 -1.87 -15.38 3.53
C LEU A 211 -2.54 -14.84 4.82
N GLY A 212 -3.77 -14.35 4.70
CA GLY A 212 -4.48 -13.66 5.76
C GLY A 212 -4.73 -14.49 7.02
N ASP A 213 -4.72 -15.81 6.90
CA ASP A 213 -4.80 -16.75 8.04
C ASP A 213 -3.52 -16.77 8.89
N GLN A 214 -2.41 -16.20 8.41
CA GLN A 214 -1.13 -16.17 9.10
C GLN A 214 -0.86 -14.87 9.86
N LEU A 215 -1.69 -13.83 9.67
CA LEU A 215 -1.47 -12.50 10.23
C LEU A 215 -2.62 -12.08 11.15
N ASP A 216 -2.28 -11.40 12.23
CA ASP A 216 -3.23 -10.82 13.20
C ASP A 216 -3.41 -9.32 12.96
N GLY A 217 -2.36 -8.64 12.50
CA GLY A 217 -2.40 -7.21 12.22
C GLY A 217 -1.55 -6.80 11.01
N VAL A 218 -2.06 -5.86 10.22
CA VAL A 218 -1.36 -5.29 9.06
C VAL A 218 -1.41 -3.76 9.12
N LEU A 219 -0.24 -3.13 9.22
CA LEU A 219 -0.05 -1.71 8.95
C LEU A 219 0.49 -1.56 7.52
N ALA A 220 -0.32 -0.97 6.65
CA ALA A 220 0.01 -0.76 5.24
C ALA A 220 -0.13 0.71 4.88
N SER A 221 0.98 1.45 4.94
CA SER A 221 0.98 2.88 4.64
C SER A 221 1.30 3.14 3.17
N ALA A 222 0.69 4.17 2.58
CA ALA A 222 0.89 4.59 1.18
C ALA A 222 1.05 3.41 0.22
N PRO A 223 0.11 2.43 0.19
CA PRO A 223 0.31 1.13 -0.44
C PRO A 223 0.37 1.23 -1.97
N ALA A 224 1.44 0.72 -2.56
CA ALA A 224 1.69 0.65 -4.00
C ALA A 224 0.84 -0.44 -4.68
N MET A 225 -0.45 -0.45 -4.43
CA MET A 225 -1.41 -1.38 -5.03
C MET A 225 -1.83 -0.93 -6.44
N TYR A 226 -2.42 -1.83 -7.24
CA TYR A 226 -2.68 -1.58 -8.66
C TYR A 226 -1.39 -1.22 -9.42
N TRP A 227 -0.36 -2.03 -9.21
CA TRP A 227 1.01 -1.77 -9.66
C TRP A 227 1.10 -1.34 -11.13
N THR A 228 0.50 -2.11 -12.04
CA THR A 228 0.54 -1.81 -13.48
C THR A 228 -0.09 -0.47 -13.83
N ARG A 229 -0.98 0.06 -13.00
CA ARG A 229 -1.75 1.26 -13.30
C ARG A 229 -1.09 2.52 -12.79
N PHE A 230 -0.73 2.53 -11.49
CA PHE A 230 -0.11 3.72 -10.94
C PHE A 230 1.31 3.92 -11.46
N GLN A 231 2.07 2.83 -11.68
CA GLN A 231 3.43 2.93 -12.23
C GLN A 231 3.40 3.46 -13.66
N THR A 232 2.50 2.95 -14.51
CA THR A 232 2.30 3.49 -15.86
C THR A 232 1.84 4.96 -15.80
N ALA A 233 0.95 5.31 -14.85
CA ALA A 233 0.47 6.68 -14.67
C ALA A 233 1.56 7.65 -14.20
N GLN A 234 2.62 7.17 -13.57
CA GLN A 234 3.78 7.99 -13.22
C GLN A 234 4.52 8.57 -14.42
N MET A 235 4.30 8.03 -15.63
CA MET A 235 4.83 8.58 -16.87
C MET A 235 3.90 9.62 -17.53
N TRP A 236 2.66 9.75 -17.05
CA TRP A 236 1.67 10.63 -17.68
C TRP A 236 2.10 12.09 -17.67
N GLY A 237 2.67 12.58 -16.58
CA GLY A 237 3.11 13.96 -16.46
C GLY A 237 4.24 14.31 -17.41
N GLU A 238 5.24 13.43 -17.52
CA GLU A 238 6.31 13.58 -18.51
C GLU A 238 5.76 13.60 -19.94
N LEU A 239 4.89 12.65 -20.28
CA LEU A 239 4.27 12.64 -21.61
C LEU A 239 3.43 13.89 -21.86
N ALA A 240 2.73 14.43 -20.85
CA ALA A 240 1.95 15.65 -20.99
C ALA A 240 2.83 16.88 -21.28
N MET A 241 4.04 16.95 -20.67
CA MET A 241 5.00 18.00 -20.94
C MET A 241 5.69 17.87 -22.31
N PHE A 242 5.84 16.64 -22.80
CA PHE A 242 6.48 16.33 -24.09
C PHE A 242 5.47 16.03 -25.21
N ASP A 243 4.18 16.26 -25.00
CA ASP A 243 3.13 15.98 -25.99
C ASP A 243 3.40 16.69 -27.32
N LYS A 244 3.48 15.88 -28.37
CA LYS A 244 3.83 16.33 -29.73
C LYS A 244 2.60 16.53 -30.64
N ALA A 245 1.41 16.25 -30.14
CA ALA A 245 0.18 16.33 -30.92
C ALA A 245 -0.19 17.77 -31.33
N GLY A 246 0.46 18.77 -30.76
CA GLY A 246 0.23 20.19 -30.99
C GLY A 246 1.47 20.99 -31.40
N GLU A 247 2.27 20.56 -32.35
CA GLU A 247 3.30 21.32 -33.08
C GLU A 247 4.61 21.69 -32.36
N VAL A 248 4.66 21.79 -31.03
CA VAL A 248 5.92 22.08 -30.30
C VAL A 248 6.05 21.16 -29.11
N PRO A 249 7.03 20.22 -29.12
CA PRO A 249 7.38 19.49 -27.89
C PRO A 249 7.84 20.49 -26.84
N GLN A 250 7.11 20.61 -25.74
CA GLN A 250 7.41 21.60 -24.71
C GLN A 250 8.72 21.27 -23.98
N GLY A 251 8.99 20.00 -23.75
CA GLY A 251 10.03 19.56 -22.84
C GLY A 251 9.68 19.86 -21.37
N PRO A 252 10.59 19.60 -20.42
CA PRO A 252 10.30 19.73 -19.00
C PRO A 252 9.98 21.18 -18.63
N ILE A 253 8.90 21.37 -17.87
CA ILE A 253 8.58 22.66 -17.26
C ILE A 253 9.58 22.92 -16.14
N SER A 254 10.09 24.16 -16.04
CA SER A 254 11.10 24.45 -15.03
C SER A 254 10.56 24.24 -13.61
N PRO A 255 11.37 23.72 -12.67
CA PRO A 255 10.94 23.49 -11.29
C PRO A 255 10.38 24.76 -10.61
N ALA A 256 10.91 25.93 -10.92
CA ALA A 256 10.41 27.19 -10.37
C ALA A 256 8.97 27.52 -10.80
N LYS A 257 8.61 27.20 -12.05
CA LYS A 257 7.24 27.35 -12.57
C LYS A 257 6.29 26.32 -11.94
N LEU A 258 6.72 25.07 -11.80
CA LEU A 258 5.94 24.02 -11.15
C LEU A 258 5.66 24.35 -9.68
N VAL A 259 6.66 24.85 -8.94
CA VAL A 259 6.47 25.33 -7.56
C VAL A 259 5.52 26.52 -7.50
N ALA A 260 5.61 27.44 -8.46
CA ALA A 260 4.74 28.62 -8.49
C ALA A 260 3.28 28.25 -8.72
N VAL A 261 2.98 27.35 -9.67
CA VAL A 261 1.61 26.91 -9.94
C VAL A 261 1.05 26.03 -8.81
N GLN A 262 1.88 25.23 -8.16
CA GLN A 262 1.50 24.46 -6.97
C GLN A 262 1.10 25.37 -5.82
N LYS A 263 1.92 26.39 -5.51
CA LYS A 263 1.60 27.39 -4.49
C LYS A 263 0.31 28.15 -4.80
N ALA A 264 0.09 28.49 -6.07
CA ALA A 264 -1.13 29.15 -6.49
C ALA A 264 -2.38 28.26 -6.30
N ALA A 265 -2.27 26.96 -6.58
CA ALA A 265 -3.33 26.01 -6.34
C ALA A 265 -3.65 25.88 -4.84
N VAL A 266 -2.61 25.77 -3.99
CA VAL A 266 -2.80 25.77 -2.53
C VAL A 266 -3.48 27.05 -2.06
N ALA A 267 -2.98 28.22 -2.44
CA ALA A 267 -3.57 29.51 -2.03
C ALA A 267 -5.03 29.69 -2.48
N ALA A 268 -5.40 29.09 -3.62
CA ALA A 268 -6.75 29.17 -4.15
C ALA A 268 -7.75 28.22 -3.45
N CYS A 269 -7.27 27.13 -2.87
CA CYS A 269 -8.13 26.05 -2.39
C CYS A 269 -8.01 25.77 -0.88
N ASP A 270 -7.02 26.35 -0.20
CA ASP A 270 -6.76 26.19 1.23
C ASP A 270 -8.01 26.45 2.08
N ALA A 271 -8.73 27.54 1.78
CA ALA A 271 -9.93 27.94 2.51
C ALA A 271 -11.18 27.06 2.24
N ASN A 272 -11.11 26.04 1.39
CA ASN A 272 -12.29 25.27 0.98
C ASN A 272 -12.89 24.44 2.13
N ASP A 273 -12.13 24.10 3.15
CA ASP A 273 -12.59 23.43 4.36
C ASP A 273 -12.98 24.39 5.50
N GLY A 274 -12.85 25.70 5.28
CA GLY A 274 -13.12 26.77 6.24
C GLY A 274 -11.93 27.17 7.10
N VAL A 275 -10.72 26.65 6.82
CA VAL A 275 -9.47 26.97 7.52
C VAL A 275 -8.43 27.43 6.51
N VAL A 276 -7.56 28.35 6.91
CA VAL A 276 -6.40 28.78 6.11
C VAL A 276 -5.13 28.38 6.85
N ASP A 277 -4.59 27.22 6.49
CA ASP A 277 -3.42 26.65 7.17
C ASP A 277 -2.32 26.16 6.20
N GLY A 278 -2.49 26.43 4.91
CA GLY A 278 -1.55 26.03 3.85
C GLY A 278 -1.77 24.59 3.36
N ILE A 279 -2.89 23.97 3.71
CA ILE A 279 -3.20 22.59 3.37
C ILE A 279 -4.52 22.53 2.59
N ILE A 280 -4.54 21.83 1.48
CA ILE A 280 -5.79 21.43 0.82
C ILE A 280 -6.29 20.15 1.49
N ASP A 281 -7.31 20.26 2.35
CA ASP A 281 -7.86 19.10 3.06
C ASP A 281 -8.40 18.03 2.10
N ASP A 282 -9.09 18.45 1.04
CA ASP A 282 -9.61 17.54 0.01
C ASP A 282 -9.33 18.10 -1.39
N ALA A 283 -8.34 17.54 -2.07
CA ALA A 283 -7.95 17.97 -3.42
C ALA A 283 -9.09 17.85 -4.45
N ARG A 284 -10.11 17.03 -4.18
CA ARG A 284 -11.30 16.88 -5.03
C ARG A 284 -12.19 18.13 -5.02
N THR A 285 -12.06 18.98 -4.02
CA THR A 285 -12.78 20.25 -3.92
C THR A 285 -12.03 21.43 -4.54
N CYS A 286 -10.80 21.21 -4.99
CA CYS A 286 -9.94 22.23 -5.56
C CYS A 286 -10.12 22.30 -7.09
N HIS A 287 -10.75 23.36 -7.58
CA HIS A 287 -10.99 23.59 -9.00
C HIS A 287 -10.02 24.57 -9.64
N PHE A 288 -8.85 24.81 -9.01
CA PHE A 288 -7.85 25.72 -9.56
C PHE A 288 -7.38 25.26 -10.95
N ASN A 289 -7.35 26.19 -11.90
CA ASN A 289 -6.92 25.96 -13.27
C ASN A 289 -5.57 26.65 -13.51
N ALA A 290 -4.57 25.90 -14.01
CA ALA A 290 -3.24 26.40 -14.25
C ALA A 290 -3.19 27.58 -15.24
N LYS A 291 -4.22 27.79 -16.06
CA LYS A 291 -4.36 28.95 -16.96
C LYS A 291 -4.32 30.29 -16.21
N ALA A 292 -4.68 30.31 -14.93
CA ALA A 292 -4.51 31.49 -14.08
C ALA A 292 -3.04 31.90 -13.85
N ASN A 293 -2.10 30.98 -14.04
CA ASN A 293 -0.67 31.25 -13.89
C ASN A 293 0.03 31.59 -15.22
N VAL A 294 -0.70 31.71 -16.34
CA VAL A 294 -0.13 32.10 -17.64
C VAL A 294 0.36 33.55 -17.59
N CYS A 295 1.53 33.79 -18.15
CA CYS A 295 2.15 35.12 -18.18
C CYS A 295 1.18 36.17 -18.72
N GLY A 296 1.04 37.26 -17.98
CA GLY A 296 0.10 38.35 -18.33
C GLY A 296 -1.32 38.20 -17.80
N GLN A 297 -1.68 37.06 -17.21
CA GLN A 297 -2.98 36.92 -16.55
C GLN A 297 -2.98 37.69 -15.20
N PRO A 298 -4.14 38.25 -14.80
CA PRO A 298 -4.26 38.90 -13.49
C PRO A 298 -3.90 37.95 -12.34
N GLY A 299 -2.96 38.34 -11.49
CA GLY A 299 -2.51 37.51 -10.35
C GLY A 299 -1.51 36.42 -10.70
N ALA A 300 -1.13 36.25 -11.97
CA ALA A 300 -0.08 35.32 -12.36
C ALA A 300 1.29 35.74 -11.79
N PRO A 301 2.18 34.78 -11.50
CA PRO A 301 3.55 35.09 -11.12
C PRO A 301 4.26 35.93 -12.20
N ALA A 302 5.23 36.76 -11.79
CA ALA A 302 6.09 37.47 -12.75
C ALA A 302 7.01 36.47 -13.49
N ALA A 303 7.43 36.84 -14.72
CA ALA A 303 8.46 36.10 -15.42
C ALA A 303 9.76 36.04 -14.58
N PRO A 304 10.51 34.92 -14.59
CA PRO A 304 10.33 33.72 -15.43
C PRO A 304 9.41 32.64 -14.84
N ASN A 305 8.71 32.89 -13.74
CA ASN A 305 7.97 31.87 -12.98
C ASN A 305 6.51 31.69 -13.44
N CYS A 306 6.03 32.51 -14.39
CA CYS A 306 4.74 32.30 -15.02
C CYS A 306 4.81 31.21 -16.11
N LEU A 307 3.68 30.57 -16.40
CA LEU A 307 3.55 29.53 -17.41
C LEU A 307 3.32 30.12 -18.81
N SER A 308 3.72 29.41 -19.87
CA SER A 308 3.13 29.59 -21.19
C SER A 308 1.70 29.00 -21.21
N ALA A 309 0.94 29.25 -22.27
CA ALA A 309 -0.37 28.65 -22.44
C ALA A 309 -0.29 27.11 -22.50
N ASP A 310 0.70 26.59 -23.21
CA ASP A 310 0.91 25.16 -23.40
C ASP A 310 1.42 24.48 -22.11
N GLU A 311 2.33 25.14 -21.36
CA GLU A 311 2.74 24.65 -20.04
C GLU A 311 1.54 24.57 -19.05
N ALA A 312 0.63 25.54 -19.12
CA ALA A 312 -0.57 25.51 -18.30
C ALA A 312 -1.51 24.36 -18.68
N GLU A 313 -1.62 24.06 -19.97
CA GLU A 313 -2.36 22.90 -20.46
C GLU A 313 -1.73 21.59 -20.00
N ALA A 314 -0.40 21.44 -20.09
CA ALA A 314 0.32 20.29 -19.58
C ALA A 314 0.07 20.07 -18.08
N VAL A 315 0.17 21.13 -17.26
CA VAL A 315 -0.14 21.06 -15.82
C VAL A 315 -1.58 20.61 -15.56
N ASN A 316 -2.55 21.11 -16.32
CA ASN A 316 -3.94 20.67 -16.20
C ASN A 316 -4.09 19.18 -16.57
N LYS A 317 -3.42 18.69 -17.62
CA LYS A 317 -3.40 17.27 -17.98
C LYS A 317 -2.81 16.41 -16.86
N ILE A 318 -1.73 16.86 -16.21
CA ILE A 318 -1.12 16.18 -15.04
C ILE A 318 -2.13 16.03 -13.90
N TRP A 319 -2.84 17.09 -13.54
CA TRP A 319 -3.84 17.06 -12.48
C TRP A 319 -5.09 16.24 -12.83
N HIS A 320 -5.52 16.27 -14.09
CA HIS A 320 -6.65 15.46 -14.54
C HIS A 320 -6.33 13.97 -14.57
N GLY A 321 -5.07 13.62 -14.87
CA GLY A 321 -4.63 12.25 -15.02
C GLY A 321 -4.94 11.67 -16.40
N PRO A 322 -4.44 10.45 -16.67
CA PRO A 322 -4.53 9.84 -17.99
C PRO A 322 -5.97 9.47 -18.38
N HIS A 323 -6.31 9.78 -19.62
CA HIS A 323 -7.58 9.49 -20.27
C HIS A 323 -7.33 8.82 -21.63
N ASN A 324 -8.35 8.14 -22.16
CA ASN A 324 -8.35 7.71 -23.55
C ASN A 324 -8.95 8.82 -24.45
N LYS A 325 -8.94 8.60 -25.77
CA LYS A 325 -9.50 9.52 -26.77
C LYS A 325 -11.01 9.78 -26.63
N HIS A 326 -11.71 9.01 -25.83
CA HIS A 326 -13.15 9.18 -25.55
C HIS A 326 -13.39 9.95 -24.24
N GLY A 327 -12.31 10.41 -23.56
CA GLY A 327 -12.39 11.08 -22.28
C GLY A 327 -12.54 10.12 -21.09
N ASP A 328 -12.50 8.80 -21.31
CA ASP A 328 -12.59 7.85 -20.19
C ASP A 328 -11.28 7.84 -19.42
N ARG A 329 -11.38 7.92 -18.11
CA ARG A 329 -10.21 7.94 -17.24
C ARG A 329 -9.53 6.58 -17.18
N ILE A 330 -8.23 6.55 -17.42
CA ILE A 330 -7.39 5.34 -17.28
C ILE A 330 -6.89 5.22 -15.84
N TRP A 331 -6.43 6.33 -15.25
CA TRP A 331 -6.02 6.38 -13.85
C TRP A 331 -6.18 7.79 -13.30
N PHE A 332 -5.89 7.96 -12.01
CA PHE A 332 -5.94 9.24 -11.34
C PHE A 332 -4.72 10.10 -11.70
N GLY A 333 -4.88 11.40 -11.72
CA GLY A 333 -3.79 12.36 -11.84
C GLY A 333 -3.20 12.74 -10.50
N LEU A 334 -2.15 13.56 -10.55
CA LEU A 334 -1.55 14.16 -9.38
C LEU A 334 -2.55 15.10 -8.71
N ASP A 335 -2.70 15.02 -7.39
CA ASP A 335 -3.60 15.92 -6.67
C ASP A 335 -3.03 17.34 -6.58
N ARG A 336 -3.89 18.36 -6.70
CA ARG A 336 -3.48 19.75 -6.51
C ARG A 336 -2.89 19.94 -5.12
N GLY A 337 -1.75 20.63 -5.05
CA GLY A 337 -0.94 20.74 -3.82
C GLY A 337 0.13 19.66 -3.67
N SER A 338 0.12 18.59 -4.47
CA SER A 338 1.19 17.59 -4.47
C SER A 338 2.45 18.09 -5.19
N ASP A 339 3.59 17.50 -4.85
CA ASP A 339 4.89 17.83 -5.40
C ASP A 339 5.06 17.26 -6.82
N PHE A 340 5.45 18.10 -7.76
CA PHE A 340 5.75 17.69 -9.14
C PHE A 340 7.17 17.14 -9.32
N SER A 341 8.10 17.46 -8.41
CA SER A 341 9.54 17.43 -8.68
C SER A 341 10.10 16.04 -9.05
N ILE A 342 9.42 14.97 -8.69
CA ILE A 342 9.91 13.61 -8.91
C ILE A 342 9.31 12.97 -10.16
N LEU A 343 8.01 13.14 -10.39
CA LEU A 343 7.33 12.53 -11.53
C LEU A 343 7.35 13.41 -12.78
N ASP A 344 7.36 14.73 -12.58
CA ASP A 344 7.20 15.73 -13.64
C ASP A 344 8.41 16.68 -13.64
N GLY A 345 9.58 16.12 -13.36
CA GLY A 345 10.84 16.86 -13.30
C GLY A 345 11.56 16.95 -14.64
N PRO A 346 12.85 17.29 -14.65
CA PRO A 346 13.65 17.34 -15.89
C PRO A 346 14.00 15.95 -16.44
N THR A 347 13.78 14.89 -15.69
CA THR A 347 14.00 13.49 -16.07
C THR A 347 12.86 12.63 -15.53
N PRO A 348 12.38 11.66 -16.30
CA PRO A 348 11.29 10.80 -15.85
C PRO A 348 11.70 9.91 -14.67
N PHE A 349 10.73 9.55 -13.89
CA PHE A 349 10.91 8.63 -12.78
C PHE A 349 11.28 7.22 -13.29
N SER A 350 12.44 6.71 -12.88
CA SER A 350 13.01 5.49 -13.45
C SER A 350 12.10 4.25 -13.34
N LEU A 351 11.32 4.12 -12.25
CA LEU A 351 10.39 3.00 -12.11
C LEU A 351 9.21 3.10 -13.09
N GLY A 352 8.74 4.29 -13.41
CA GLY A 352 7.73 4.50 -14.45
C GLY A 352 8.27 4.12 -15.85
N VAL A 353 9.51 4.49 -16.13
CA VAL A 353 10.19 4.10 -17.40
C VAL A 353 10.34 2.57 -17.47
N THR A 354 10.77 1.93 -16.38
CA THR A 354 10.84 0.46 -16.30
C THR A 354 9.48 -0.19 -16.51
N GLN A 355 8.41 0.42 -15.97
CA GLN A 355 7.06 -0.08 -16.15
C GLN A 355 6.64 -0.10 -17.63
N PHE A 356 7.02 0.89 -18.42
CA PHE A 356 6.77 0.87 -19.88
C PHE A 356 7.45 -0.32 -20.56
N ALA A 357 8.67 -0.67 -20.15
CA ALA A 357 9.33 -1.89 -20.64
C ALA A 357 8.54 -3.15 -20.27
N TRP A 358 7.98 -3.21 -19.07
CA TRP A 358 7.17 -4.34 -18.64
C TRP A 358 5.82 -4.39 -19.37
N ASP A 359 5.13 -3.27 -19.46
CA ASP A 359 3.83 -3.19 -20.12
C ASP A 359 3.91 -3.66 -21.57
N LEU A 360 4.98 -3.29 -22.26
CA LEU A 360 5.22 -3.62 -23.68
C LEU A 360 6.01 -4.92 -23.87
N THR A 361 6.54 -5.51 -22.81
CA THR A 361 7.48 -6.64 -22.88
C THR A 361 8.69 -6.31 -23.77
N ASP A 362 9.16 -5.06 -23.71
CA ASP A 362 10.24 -4.56 -24.57
C ASP A 362 11.38 -3.92 -23.73
N PRO A 363 12.51 -4.63 -23.54
CA PRO A 363 13.62 -4.14 -22.73
C PRO A 363 14.27 -2.87 -23.30
N SER A 364 14.01 -2.52 -24.55
CA SER A 364 14.52 -1.28 -25.14
C SER A 364 13.90 0.00 -24.55
N TYR A 365 12.82 -0.13 -23.79
CA TYR A 365 12.25 0.96 -22.98
C TYR A 365 12.90 1.09 -21.60
N SER A 366 13.64 0.09 -21.13
CA SER A 366 14.25 0.14 -19.78
C SER A 366 15.25 1.28 -19.64
N PRO A 367 15.35 1.92 -18.45
CA PRO A 367 16.37 2.92 -18.19
C PRO A 367 17.81 2.45 -18.51
N PRO A 368 18.68 3.28 -19.07
CA PRO A 368 18.51 4.74 -19.25
C PRO A 368 17.89 5.14 -20.61
N SER A 369 17.04 4.31 -21.21
CA SER A 369 16.42 4.60 -22.51
C SER A 369 15.56 5.87 -22.47
N THR A 370 15.63 6.63 -23.55
CA THR A 370 14.72 7.76 -23.81
C THR A 370 13.57 7.39 -24.76
N LYS A 371 13.42 6.11 -25.10
CA LYS A 371 12.40 5.64 -26.06
C LYS A 371 10.97 5.91 -25.56
N TRP A 372 10.76 6.04 -24.24
CA TRP A 372 9.48 6.42 -23.65
C TRP A 372 8.89 7.70 -24.28
N ASN A 373 9.73 8.65 -24.72
CA ASN A 373 9.28 9.91 -25.32
C ASN A 373 8.72 9.76 -26.75
N THR A 374 8.74 8.56 -27.31
CA THR A 374 8.05 8.23 -28.57
C THR A 374 6.59 7.82 -28.38
N VAL A 375 6.19 7.55 -27.14
CA VAL A 375 4.80 7.29 -26.77
C VAL A 375 4.05 8.62 -26.78
N THR A 376 2.90 8.64 -27.44
CA THR A 376 2.04 9.82 -27.49
C THR A 376 0.93 9.75 -26.44
N LEU A 377 0.29 10.86 -26.10
CA LEU A 377 -0.89 10.82 -25.23
C LEU A 377 -2.05 10.09 -25.92
N GLU A 378 -2.38 10.51 -27.16
CA GLU A 378 -3.53 9.99 -27.92
C GLU A 378 -3.28 9.92 -29.43
N GLY A 379 -2.08 10.30 -29.86
CA GLY A 379 -1.75 10.55 -31.27
C GLY A 379 -1.46 9.30 -32.10
N PRO A 380 -1.00 9.49 -33.35
CA PRO A 380 -0.58 8.38 -34.18
C PRO A 380 0.67 7.69 -33.62
N GLY A 381 0.77 6.39 -33.80
CA GLY A 381 1.84 5.55 -33.25
C GLY A 381 1.41 4.91 -31.92
N LEU A 382 2.38 4.49 -31.12
CA LEU A 382 2.12 3.91 -29.81
C LEU A 382 1.61 5.00 -28.85
N SER A 383 0.42 4.80 -28.30
CA SER A 383 -0.23 5.74 -27.39
C SER A 383 -0.20 5.25 -25.94
N TYR A 384 -0.31 6.17 -24.99
CA TYR A 384 -0.39 5.85 -23.56
C TYR A 384 -1.53 4.87 -23.23
N PRO A 385 -2.77 5.00 -23.73
CA PRO A 385 -3.82 4.01 -23.49
C PRO A 385 -3.45 2.59 -23.94
N GLU A 386 -2.72 2.44 -25.04
CA GLU A 386 -2.27 1.12 -25.51
C GLU A 386 -1.22 0.52 -24.57
N VAL A 387 -0.27 1.32 -24.09
CA VAL A 387 0.72 0.89 -23.09
C VAL A 387 0.02 0.44 -21.80
N ALA A 388 -0.88 1.25 -21.26
CA ALA A 388 -1.61 0.94 -20.03
C ALA A 388 -2.49 -0.32 -20.17
N GLN A 389 -3.10 -0.51 -21.35
CA GLN A 389 -3.88 -1.70 -21.64
C GLN A 389 -2.99 -2.96 -21.73
N ALA A 390 -1.84 -2.85 -22.37
CA ALA A 390 -0.88 -3.96 -22.48
C ALA A 390 -0.42 -4.42 -21.09
N GLY A 391 0.00 -3.52 -20.21
CA GLY A 391 0.42 -3.85 -18.86
C GLY A 391 -0.67 -4.55 -18.05
N SER A 392 -1.90 -4.02 -18.11
CA SER A 392 -3.03 -4.62 -17.40
C SER A 392 -3.39 -6.02 -17.90
N ARG A 393 -3.18 -6.32 -19.18
CA ARG A 393 -3.43 -7.66 -19.74
C ARG A 393 -2.33 -8.66 -19.44
N ASN A 394 -1.10 -8.20 -19.43
CA ASN A 394 0.05 -9.09 -19.50
C ASN A 394 0.58 -9.50 -18.13
N ILE A 395 0.53 -8.62 -17.12
CA ILE A 395 1.25 -8.85 -15.85
C ILE A 395 0.47 -8.50 -14.57
N ALA A 396 -0.70 -7.84 -14.68
CA ALA A 396 -1.45 -7.38 -13.52
C ALA A 396 -1.80 -8.51 -12.53
N ASP A 397 -2.11 -9.70 -13.01
CA ASP A 397 -2.45 -10.86 -12.18
C ASP A 397 -1.32 -11.25 -11.21
N VAL A 398 -0.08 -10.93 -11.56
CA VAL A 398 1.07 -11.23 -10.70
C VAL A 398 1.43 -10.04 -9.80
N THR A 399 1.34 -8.82 -10.30
CA THR A 399 1.88 -7.63 -9.64
C THR A 399 0.85 -6.83 -8.85
N ASP A 400 -0.40 -6.80 -9.29
CA ASP A 400 -1.43 -5.97 -8.68
C ASP A 400 -2.07 -6.66 -7.45
N THR A 401 -2.45 -5.85 -6.48
CA THR A 401 -3.07 -6.29 -5.22
C THR A 401 -4.43 -5.62 -5.08
N PHE A 402 -5.45 -6.26 -5.58
CA PHE A 402 -6.84 -5.75 -5.59
C PHE A 402 -7.86 -6.79 -5.10
N GLY A 403 -7.38 -7.94 -4.61
CA GLY A 403 -8.22 -9.03 -4.12
C GLY A 403 -9.00 -8.69 -2.84
N PRO A 404 -9.95 -9.54 -2.46
CA PRO A 404 -10.72 -9.38 -1.22
C PRO A 404 -9.89 -9.76 0.01
N LEU A 405 -10.37 -9.32 1.18
CA LEU A 405 -9.75 -9.58 2.48
C LEU A 405 -10.52 -10.64 3.31
N ASP A 406 -11.23 -11.56 2.64
CA ASP A 406 -12.16 -12.47 3.31
C ASP A 406 -11.48 -13.39 4.32
N GLY A 407 -10.36 -14.03 3.95
CA GLY A 407 -9.59 -14.90 4.84
C GLY A 407 -9.03 -14.16 6.05
N PHE A 408 -8.48 -12.98 5.83
CA PHE A 408 -7.95 -12.12 6.87
C PHE A 408 -9.05 -11.66 7.86
N ARG A 409 -10.19 -11.23 7.32
CA ARG A 409 -11.37 -10.87 8.13
C ARG A 409 -11.90 -12.05 8.94
N ALA A 410 -12.00 -13.22 8.31
CA ALA A 410 -12.52 -14.44 8.96
C ALA A 410 -11.65 -14.90 10.13
N ARG A 411 -10.33 -14.71 10.04
CA ARG A 411 -9.40 -14.93 11.16
C ARG A 411 -9.58 -13.92 12.31
N GLY A 412 -10.22 -12.78 12.06
CA GLY A 412 -10.33 -11.68 13.03
C GLY A 412 -9.20 -10.64 12.90
N GLY A 413 -8.42 -10.70 11.83
CA GLY A 413 -7.31 -9.79 11.53
C GLY A 413 -7.75 -8.33 11.51
N LYS A 414 -6.82 -7.42 11.83
CA LYS A 414 -7.05 -5.96 11.83
C LYS A 414 -6.07 -5.28 10.90
N MET A 415 -6.57 -4.36 10.08
CA MET A 415 -5.77 -3.61 9.12
C MET A 415 -5.91 -2.11 9.33
N ILE A 416 -4.79 -1.41 9.28
CA ILE A 416 -4.76 0.05 9.23
C ILE A 416 -3.97 0.49 8.01
N THR A 417 -4.52 1.44 7.26
CA THR A 417 -3.83 2.11 6.17
C THR A 417 -3.76 3.60 6.46
N PHE A 418 -2.57 4.17 6.32
CA PHE A 418 -2.38 5.62 6.24
C PHE A 418 -2.00 6.00 4.81
N VAL A 419 -2.57 7.09 4.31
CA VAL A 419 -2.21 7.65 3.01
C VAL A 419 -2.05 9.17 3.12
N GLY A 420 -0.94 9.68 2.60
CA GLY A 420 -0.73 11.11 2.48
C GLY A 420 -1.71 11.71 1.47
N GLY A 421 -2.38 12.80 1.81
CA GLY A 421 -3.33 13.47 0.92
C GLY A 421 -2.66 14.10 -0.31
N ASN A 422 -1.35 14.32 -0.23
CA ASN A 422 -0.50 14.88 -1.29
C ASN A 422 0.61 13.91 -1.71
N ASP A 423 0.37 12.61 -1.55
CA ASP A 423 1.31 11.58 -1.98
C ASP A 423 1.51 11.65 -3.50
N GLN A 424 2.74 12.00 -3.90
CA GLN A 424 3.10 12.19 -5.28
C GLN A 424 3.45 10.90 -6.00
N PHE A 425 3.81 9.83 -5.28
CA PHE A 425 4.16 8.54 -5.88
C PHE A 425 2.96 7.60 -6.01
N ILE A 426 2.22 7.45 -4.91
CA ILE A 426 1.08 6.54 -4.84
C ILE A 426 -0.18 7.39 -4.74
N TYR A 427 -0.78 7.68 -5.87
CA TYR A 427 -1.95 8.56 -5.96
C TYR A 427 -3.02 8.20 -4.93
N PRO A 428 -3.33 9.08 -3.96
CA PRO A 428 -4.22 8.77 -2.83
C PRO A 428 -5.58 8.27 -3.27
N ARG A 429 -6.08 8.80 -4.40
CA ARG A 429 -7.39 8.42 -4.96
C ARG A 429 -7.45 6.95 -5.39
N GLY A 430 -6.35 6.35 -5.83
CA GLY A 430 -6.27 4.92 -6.13
C GLY A 430 -6.44 4.05 -4.89
N VAL A 431 -5.83 4.45 -3.77
CA VAL A 431 -5.97 3.76 -2.48
C VAL A 431 -7.40 3.89 -1.93
N LEU A 432 -7.96 5.10 -2.00
CA LEU A 432 -9.36 5.34 -1.61
C LEU A 432 -10.34 4.52 -2.46
N ASN A 433 -10.05 4.36 -3.75
CA ASN A 433 -10.86 3.54 -4.66
C ASN A 433 -10.94 2.08 -4.17
N TYR A 434 -9.82 1.46 -3.81
CA TYR A 434 -9.83 0.12 -3.23
C TYR A 434 -10.63 0.07 -1.92
N TYR A 435 -10.45 1.05 -1.03
CA TYR A 435 -11.17 1.09 0.24
C TYR A 435 -12.69 1.16 0.05
N ARG A 436 -13.17 1.92 -0.95
CA ARG A 436 -14.59 1.98 -1.33
C ARG A 436 -15.10 0.62 -1.84
N GLN A 437 -14.32 -0.07 -2.67
CA GLN A 437 -14.68 -1.43 -3.12
C GLN A 437 -14.81 -2.40 -1.93
N MET A 438 -13.92 -2.29 -0.94
CA MET A 438 -14.03 -3.08 0.27
C MET A 438 -15.23 -2.65 1.13
N ALA A 439 -15.56 -1.37 1.17
CA ALA A 439 -16.78 -0.90 1.84
C ALA A 439 -18.05 -1.47 1.19
N GLU A 440 -18.13 -1.44 -0.14
CA GLU A 440 -19.23 -2.04 -0.91
C GLU A 440 -19.33 -3.56 -0.63
N ARG A 441 -18.19 -4.29 -0.66
CA ARG A 441 -18.15 -5.73 -0.45
C ARG A 441 -18.58 -6.15 0.96
N TYR A 442 -18.16 -5.39 1.98
CA TYR A 442 -18.38 -5.72 3.39
C TYR A 442 -19.50 -4.92 4.03
N GLN A 443 -20.35 -4.26 3.23
CA GLN A 443 -21.48 -3.46 3.71
C GLN A 443 -22.41 -4.29 4.61
N LYS A 444 -22.87 -3.69 5.71
CA LYS A 444 -23.89 -4.25 6.58
C LYS A 444 -25.27 -3.77 6.16
N HIS A 445 -26.31 -4.56 6.45
CA HIS A 445 -27.69 -4.24 6.07
C HIS A 445 -28.16 -2.85 6.57
N ASP A 446 -27.73 -2.43 7.76
CA ASP A 446 -28.11 -1.17 8.40
C ASP A 446 -26.98 -0.13 8.40
N ASP A 447 -25.98 -0.28 7.53
CA ASP A 447 -24.82 0.62 7.46
C ASP A 447 -25.21 2.00 6.92
N ARG A 448 -25.26 2.99 7.81
CA ARG A 448 -25.68 4.38 7.46
C ARG A 448 -24.63 5.13 6.67
N THR A 449 -23.37 4.78 6.82
CA THR A 449 -22.24 5.44 6.16
C THR A 449 -21.74 4.69 4.93
N GLY A 450 -22.12 3.42 4.78
CA GLY A 450 -21.56 2.49 3.80
C GLY A 450 -20.18 1.95 4.19
N PHE A 451 -19.61 2.35 5.33
CA PHE A 451 -18.25 2.00 5.75
C PHE A 451 -18.16 1.22 7.07
N GLU A 452 -19.25 1.08 7.82
CA GLU A 452 -19.22 0.41 9.14
C GLU A 452 -18.77 -1.04 9.04
N GLY A 453 -19.16 -1.72 7.98
CA GLY A 453 -18.78 -3.11 7.73
C GLY A 453 -17.29 -3.28 7.55
N VAL A 454 -16.67 -2.50 6.67
CA VAL A 454 -15.22 -2.55 6.44
C VAL A 454 -14.46 -2.02 7.66
N GLN A 455 -14.92 -0.96 8.31
CA GLN A 455 -14.30 -0.36 9.50
C GLN A 455 -14.26 -1.29 10.71
N SER A 456 -15.03 -2.37 10.73
CA SER A 456 -14.99 -3.35 11.81
C SER A 456 -13.66 -4.12 11.88
N PHE A 457 -12.89 -4.17 10.78
CA PHE A 457 -11.63 -4.88 10.71
C PHE A 457 -10.55 -4.15 9.89
N TYR A 458 -10.92 -3.19 9.03
CA TYR A 458 -9.98 -2.41 8.23
C TYR A 458 -10.36 -0.93 8.29
N ARG A 459 -9.42 -0.06 8.71
CA ARG A 459 -9.57 1.40 8.79
C ARG A 459 -8.51 2.10 7.95
N LEU A 460 -8.95 3.08 7.17
CA LEU A 460 -8.08 3.94 6.38
C LEU A 460 -8.10 5.36 6.95
N PHE A 461 -6.91 5.96 7.07
CA PHE A 461 -6.70 7.33 7.54
C PHE A 461 -6.00 8.13 6.44
N ARG A 462 -6.60 9.24 6.02
CA ARG A 462 -5.99 10.16 5.09
C ARG A 462 -5.38 11.32 5.86
N ALA A 463 -4.12 11.65 5.56
CA ALA A 463 -3.37 12.73 6.17
C ALA A 463 -3.20 13.88 5.16
N PRO A 464 -4.03 14.96 5.21
CA PRO A 464 -3.92 16.08 4.30
C PRO A 464 -2.58 16.80 4.41
N GLY A 465 -2.05 17.35 3.30
CA GLY A 465 -0.79 18.08 3.29
C GLY A 465 0.45 17.20 3.48
N VAL A 466 0.31 15.89 3.43
CA VAL A 466 1.40 14.92 3.64
C VAL A 466 1.73 14.24 2.33
N GLY A 467 3.02 14.14 2.01
CA GLY A 467 3.56 13.41 0.88
C GLY A 467 3.73 11.91 1.16
N HIS A 468 4.50 11.26 0.32
CA HIS A 468 4.72 9.81 0.36
C HIS A 468 5.33 9.33 1.68
N CYS A 469 4.70 8.33 2.31
CA CYS A 469 5.17 7.72 3.57
C CYS A 469 5.40 8.73 4.72
N GLY A 470 4.59 9.77 4.80
CA GLY A 470 4.75 10.79 5.84
C GLY A 470 5.80 11.86 5.52
N ALA A 471 6.35 11.86 4.31
CA ALA A 471 7.31 12.85 3.88
C ALA A 471 6.69 14.25 3.75
N PRO A 472 7.50 15.31 3.86
CA PRO A 472 7.09 16.65 3.51
C PRO A 472 6.66 16.76 2.05
N VAL A 473 5.85 17.77 1.73
CA VAL A 473 5.71 18.28 0.36
C VAL A 473 6.93 19.15 0.09
N PHE A 474 7.97 18.55 -0.47
CA PHE A 474 9.32 19.13 -0.54
C PHE A 474 9.35 20.51 -1.20
N SER A 475 8.63 20.67 -2.31
CA SER A 475 8.59 21.93 -3.06
C SER A 475 7.93 23.08 -2.29
N LEU A 476 7.06 22.80 -1.32
CA LEU A 476 6.44 23.80 -0.45
C LEU A 476 7.22 24.02 0.84
N GLY A 477 8.09 23.09 1.22
CA GLY A 477 8.80 23.09 2.50
C GLY A 477 7.87 22.88 3.71
N THR A 478 6.68 22.32 3.47
CA THR A 478 5.65 22.09 4.49
C THR A 478 5.34 20.61 4.59
N THR A 479 4.86 20.19 5.75
CA THR A 479 4.30 18.86 5.94
C THR A 479 3.03 18.94 6.78
N GLY A 480 2.02 18.22 6.39
CA GLY A 480 0.83 18.01 7.20
C GLY A 480 1.10 17.06 8.38
N PRO A 481 0.09 16.86 9.22
CA PRO A 481 0.19 16.00 10.39
C PRO A 481 0.24 14.52 10.00
N TRP A 482 1.28 13.80 10.46
CA TRP A 482 1.48 12.36 10.29
C TRP A 482 1.74 11.69 11.64
N PRO A 483 1.32 10.43 11.87
CA PRO A 483 1.63 9.72 13.12
C PRO A 483 3.14 9.63 13.32
N GLN A 484 3.61 9.98 14.51
CA GLN A 484 5.03 9.95 14.85
C GLN A 484 5.30 8.93 15.96
N GLY A 485 6.57 8.49 16.06
CA GLY A 485 7.03 7.63 17.14
C GLY A 485 6.33 6.26 17.20
N GLY A 486 5.82 5.74 16.08
CA GLY A 486 5.12 4.46 16.01
C GLY A 486 3.68 4.50 16.53
N ALA A 487 3.07 5.68 16.62
CA ALA A 487 1.68 5.82 17.09
C ALA A 487 0.67 5.08 16.19
N ASP A 488 0.95 4.96 14.91
CA ASP A 488 0.21 4.19 13.91
C ASP A 488 0.24 2.68 14.21
N PHE A 489 1.44 2.13 14.42
CA PHE A 489 1.62 0.72 14.74
C PHE A 489 1.08 0.39 16.14
N ALA A 490 1.26 1.28 17.13
CA ALA A 490 0.69 1.13 18.46
C ALA A 490 -0.86 1.11 18.42
N ALA A 491 -1.49 1.91 17.55
CA ALA A 491 -2.94 1.87 17.35
C ALA A 491 -3.40 0.52 16.80
N LEU A 492 -2.65 -0.07 15.84
CA LEU A 492 -2.92 -1.41 15.32
C LEU A 492 -2.81 -2.48 16.41
N VAL A 493 -1.70 -2.48 17.17
CA VAL A 493 -1.47 -3.43 18.27
C VAL A 493 -2.58 -3.36 19.32
N ASN A 494 -2.99 -2.15 19.71
CA ASN A 494 -4.11 -1.97 20.63
C ASN A 494 -5.43 -2.52 20.06
N TRP A 495 -5.65 -2.38 18.76
CA TRP A 495 -6.85 -2.90 18.13
C TRP A 495 -6.85 -4.43 18.09
N VAL A 496 -5.73 -5.04 17.69
CA VAL A 496 -5.59 -6.50 17.64
C VAL A 496 -5.70 -7.13 19.03
N GLU A 497 -4.95 -6.61 20.01
CA GLU A 497 -4.78 -7.29 21.29
C GLU A 497 -5.80 -6.90 22.35
N LYS A 498 -6.38 -5.69 22.26
CA LYS A 498 -7.33 -5.17 23.25
C LYS A 498 -8.72 -4.89 22.66
N GLY A 499 -8.91 -5.07 21.34
CA GLY A 499 -10.17 -4.76 20.67
C GLY A 499 -10.48 -3.26 20.58
N ILE A 500 -9.51 -2.39 20.89
CA ILE A 500 -9.70 -0.92 20.87
C ILE A 500 -9.45 -0.41 19.47
N ALA A 501 -10.52 -0.31 18.69
CA ALA A 501 -10.47 0.21 17.34
C ALA A 501 -10.15 1.72 17.33
N PRO A 502 -9.15 2.21 16.54
CA PRO A 502 -8.77 3.62 16.57
C PRO A 502 -9.84 4.51 15.95
N GLY A 503 -10.60 5.26 16.76
CA GLY A 503 -11.55 6.27 16.29
C GLY A 503 -10.87 7.52 15.73
N GLN A 504 -9.63 7.73 16.08
CA GLN A 504 -8.71 8.72 15.53
C GLN A 504 -7.27 8.34 15.88
N VAL A 505 -6.31 8.85 15.13
CA VAL A 505 -4.88 8.77 15.46
C VAL A 505 -4.32 10.19 15.45
N LEU A 506 -3.50 10.54 16.43
CA LEU A 506 -2.89 11.86 16.49
C LEU A 506 -1.77 11.96 15.46
N GLY A 507 -1.93 12.86 14.50
CA GLY A 507 -0.86 13.30 13.62
C GLY A 507 -0.15 14.53 14.18
N THR A 508 1.15 14.64 13.92
CA THR A 508 1.98 15.79 14.29
C THR A 508 2.84 16.23 13.13
N SER A 509 3.13 17.52 13.05
CA SER A 509 4.06 18.12 12.10
C SER A 509 4.99 19.11 12.81
N SER A 510 6.17 19.32 12.27
CA SER A 510 7.13 20.30 12.74
C SER A 510 7.24 21.55 11.85
N ALA A 511 6.71 21.48 10.62
CA ALA A 511 6.84 22.55 9.63
C ALA A 511 5.55 22.78 8.80
N PRO A 512 4.57 23.55 9.28
CA PRO A 512 4.50 24.24 10.57
C PRO A 512 4.29 23.26 11.75
N ALA A 513 4.63 23.70 12.94
CA ALA A 513 4.38 22.92 14.15
C ALA A 513 2.88 22.81 14.38
N MET A 514 2.31 21.60 14.23
CA MET A 514 0.88 21.37 14.43
C MET A 514 0.59 19.96 14.93
N THR A 515 -0.56 19.81 15.54
CA THR A 515 -1.17 18.52 15.87
C THR A 515 -2.59 18.50 15.31
N ARG A 516 -3.03 17.37 14.76
CA ARG A 516 -4.39 17.19 14.22
C ARG A 516 -4.85 15.74 14.39
N PRO A 517 -6.11 15.47 14.71
CA PRO A 517 -6.64 14.12 14.65
C PRO A 517 -6.74 13.68 13.19
N LEU A 518 -6.14 12.53 12.86
CA LEU A 518 -6.43 11.81 11.63
C LEU A 518 -7.64 10.93 11.88
N CYS A 519 -8.63 11.04 11.03
CA CYS A 519 -9.94 10.42 11.18
C CYS A 519 -10.09 9.21 10.26
N PRO A 520 -10.82 8.16 10.69
CA PRO A 520 -11.09 7.04 9.80
C PRO A 520 -11.99 7.49 8.64
N TYR A 521 -11.52 7.27 7.41
CA TYR A 521 -12.27 7.61 6.21
C TYR A 521 -13.66 6.95 6.20
N PRO A 522 -14.76 7.62 5.84
CA PRO A 522 -14.83 8.91 5.13
C PRO A 522 -14.89 10.15 6.01
N GLN A 523 -14.68 10.04 7.31
CA GLN A 523 -14.59 11.22 8.19
C GLN A 523 -13.32 12.02 7.92
N THR A 524 -13.38 13.32 8.19
CA THR A 524 -12.24 14.24 8.18
C THR A 524 -12.15 15.01 9.50
N ALA A 525 -10.99 15.59 9.77
CA ALA A 525 -10.85 16.52 10.87
C ALA A 525 -11.63 17.80 10.57
N GLN A 526 -12.46 18.22 11.51
CA GLN A 526 -13.28 19.44 11.42
C GLN A 526 -12.87 20.40 12.51
N TYR A 527 -12.52 21.63 12.12
CA TYR A 527 -12.20 22.67 13.08
C TYR A 527 -13.47 23.13 13.84
N LYS A 528 -13.34 23.29 15.15
CA LYS A 528 -14.46 23.68 16.02
C LYS A 528 -14.85 25.17 15.92
N GLY A 529 -14.12 25.95 15.11
CA GLY A 529 -14.37 27.36 14.88
C GLY A 529 -13.76 28.31 15.95
N THR A 530 -13.08 27.77 16.96
CA THR A 530 -12.43 28.57 18.02
C THR A 530 -11.13 27.93 18.48
N GLY A 531 -10.16 28.76 18.90
CA GLY A 531 -8.86 28.33 19.39
C GLY A 531 -7.81 28.26 18.28
N ASP A 532 -6.64 27.72 18.62
CA ASP A 532 -5.51 27.58 17.69
C ASP A 532 -5.77 26.48 16.66
N ILE A 533 -5.72 26.79 15.38
CA ILE A 533 -5.90 25.84 14.28
C ILE A 533 -4.81 24.77 14.22
N HIS A 534 -3.67 25.00 14.87
CA HIS A 534 -2.56 24.04 14.93
C HIS A 534 -2.65 23.07 16.11
N ALA A 535 -3.65 23.21 16.97
CA ALA A 535 -3.81 22.36 18.15
C ALA A 535 -4.96 21.35 17.96
N ALA A 536 -4.67 20.04 18.03
CA ALA A 536 -5.63 18.96 17.86
C ALA A 536 -6.86 19.08 18.78
N ALA A 537 -6.73 19.70 19.96
CA ALA A 537 -7.83 19.93 20.90
C ALA A 537 -8.98 20.76 20.30
N ASN A 538 -8.69 21.56 19.27
CA ASN A 538 -9.66 22.43 18.59
C ASN A 538 -10.29 21.78 17.33
N TRP A 539 -10.02 20.51 17.13
CA TRP A 539 -10.56 19.73 16.03
C TRP A 539 -11.37 18.52 16.53
N THR A 540 -12.22 17.99 15.69
CA THR A 540 -13.00 16.78 15.95
C THR A 540 -13.14 15.98 14.66
N CYS A 541 -13.23 14.65 14.78
CA CYS A 541 -13.57 13.80 13.64
C CYS A 541 -15.06 13.90 13.33
N GLY A 542 -15.40 14.10 12.07
CA GLY A 542 -16.79 14.22 11.62
C GLY A 542 -16.91 14.39 10.12
N GLY A 543 -18.14 14.74 9.67
CA GLY A 543 -18.45 14.86 8.26
C GLY A 543 -18.40 13.54 7.52
N ASN A 544 -18.64 13.61 6.22
CA ASN A 544 -18.51 12.49 5.30
C ASN A 544 -18.01 13.01 3.96
N LEU A 545 -16.78 12.70 3.61
CA LEU A 545 -16.15 13.13 2.36
C LEU A 545 -16.90 12.62 1.11
N GLU A 546 -17.67 11.53 1.21
CA GLU A 546 -18.41 10.95 0.09
C GLU A 546 -19.73 11.69 -0.21
N THR A 547 -20.21 12.55 0.69
CA THR A 547 -21.46 13.29 0.53
C THR A 547 -21.27 14.77 0.22
N ARG A 548 -20.03 15.25 0.06
CA ARG A 548 -19.75 16.64 -0.34
C ARG A 548 -20.28 16.88 -1.76
N GLU A 549 -20.93 18.00 -2.00
CA GLU A 549 -21.51 18.36 -3.31
C GLU A 549 -20.51 18.33 -4.46
N SER A 550 -19.24 18.64 -4.16
CA SER A 550 -18.13 18.63 -5.11
C SER A 550 -17.53 17.25 -5.39
N VAL A 551 -18.07 16.19 -4.79
CA VAL A 551 -17.58 14.82 -4.93
C VAL A 551 -18.70 13.93 -5.41
N CYS A 552 -18.43 13.05 -6.38
CA CYS A 552 -19.40 12.05 -6.79
C CYS A 552 -19.60 11.03 -5.67
N PRO A 553 -20.77 10.99 -5.02
CA PRO A 553 -21.01 10.08 -3.92
C PRO A 553 -21.05 8.62 -4.42
N ASN A 554 -20.48 7.71 -3.63
CA ASN A 554 -20.57 6.26 -3.82
C ASN A 554 -20.13 5.72 -5.19
N VAL A 555 -19.25 6.43 -5.88
CA VAL A 555 -18.76 5.96 -7.16
C VAL A 555 -17.46 5.20 -6.97
N VAL A 556 -17.48 3.93 -7.31
CA VAL A 556 -16.37 2.99 -7.23
C VAL A 556 -15.91 2.64 -8.64
N VAL A 557 -14.64 2.86 -8.93
CA VAL A 557 -14.01 2.33 -10.13
C VAL A 557 -13.79 0.84 -9.90
N LYS A 558 -14.61 0.00 -10.51
CA LYS A 558 -14.50 -1.46 -10.40
C LYS A 558 -13.35 -1.96 -11.26
N TYR A 559 -12.56 -2.85 -10.69
CA TYR A 559 -11.62 -3.64 -11.45
C TYR A 559 -12.44 -4.67 -12.23
N LYS A 560 -12.33 -4.68 -13.55
CA LYS A 560 -12.88 -5.77 -14.36
C LYS A 560 -11.86 -6.89 -14.38
N ASP A 561 -12.21 -8.02 -13.82
CA ASP A 561 -11.45 -9.28 -13.90
C ASP A 561 -11.41 -9.80 -15.35
N GLU A 562 -12.28 -9.31 -16.23
CA GLU A 562 -12.34 -9.69 -17.64
C GLU A 562 -11.69 -8.62 -18.51
N VAL A 563 -10.58 -8.98 -19.08
CA VAL A 563 -9.67 -8.13 -19.85
C VAL A 563 -10.08 -8.04 -21.32
N ASP A 564 -11.33 -8.23 -21.66
CA ASP A 564 -11.83 -8.13 -23.04
C ASP A 564 -12.52 -6.80 -23.32
N GLY A 565 -11.78 -5.71 -23.20
CA GLY A 565 -12.28 -4.39 -23.54
C GLY A 565 -11.33 -3.29 -23.13
N PRO A 566 -11.52 -2.06 -23.61
CA PRO A 566 -10.85 -0.91 -23.06
C PRO A 566 -11.09 -0.93 -21.55
N LEU A 567 -10.04 -0.62 -20.80
CA LEU A 567 -10.14 -0.45 -19.36
C LEU A 567 -11.23 0.59 -19.11
N ASP A 568 -12.44 0.10 -18.83
CA ASP A 568 -13.58 0.98 -18.55
C ASP A 568 -13.35 1.60 -17.17
N TYR A 569 -12.46 2.54 -17.15
CA TYR A 569 -12.27 3.48 -16.06
C TYR A 569 -13.18 4.68 -16.26
N ALA A 570 -14.33 4.43 -16.93
CA ALA A 570 -15.29 5.48 -17.05
C ALA A 570 -15.25 6.18 -15.73
N ALA A 571 -14.57 7.16 -15.75
CA ALA A 571 -14.22 8.19 -14.89
C ALA A 571 -15.12 8.34 -13.70
N ASN A 572 -15.21 7.33 -12.98
CA ASN A 572 -16.20 7.27 -12.00
C ASN A 572 -15.73 7.99 -10.78
N GLY A 573 -15.88 9.28 -10.96
CA GLY A 573 -16.39 9.96 -9.89
C GLY A 573 -15.46 10.12 -8.74
N VAL A 574 -14.27 10.46 -9.00
CA VAL A 574 -13.44 10.98 -7.92
C VAL A 574 -12.87 12.34 -8.26
N ASP A 575 -13.08 12.78 -9.49
CA ASP A 575 -12.76 14.15 -9.86
C ASP A 575 -14.01 15.04 -9.67
N PRO A 576 -13.99 15.96 -8.71
CA PRO A 576 -15.15 16.81 -8.44
C PRO A 576 -15.52 17.72 -9.60
N GLY A 577 -14.60 17.99 -10.53
CA GLY A 577 -14.87 18.77 -11.74
C GLY A 577 -15.79 18.07 -12.73
N PHE A 578 -16.00 16.76 -12.58
CA PHE A 578 -16.77 15.95 -13.52
C PHE A 578 -18.05 15.34 -12.92
N CYS A 579 -18.40 15.67 -11.69
CA CYS A 579 -19.59 15.14 -11.04
C CYS A 579 -20.77 16.08 -11.12
N LYS A 580 -21.83 15.63 -11.78
CA LYS A 580 -23.13 16.32 -11.80
C LYS A 580 -24.19 15.33 -11.32
N GLY A 581 -24.75 15.55 -10.12
CA GLY A 581 -25.82 14.71 -9.59
C GLY A 581 -25.46 13.22 -9.47
N GLY A 582 -24.23 12.88 -9.06
CA GLY A 582 -23.76 11.50 -8.92
C GLY A 582 -23.37 10.83 -10.24
N ARG A 583 -23.40 11.55 -11.35
CA ARG A 583 -22.87 11.12 -12.64
C ARG A 583 -21.74 12.07 -13.04
N LEU A 584 -20.81 11.55 -13.83
CA LEU A 584 -19.84 12.41 -14.50
C LEU A 584 -20.58 13.43 -15.34
N ALA A 585 -20.20 14.71 -15.26
CA ALA A 585 -20.58 15.69 -16.25
C ALA A 585 -19.91 15.25 -17.58
N ARG A 586 -20.66 14.57 -18.45
CA ARG A 586 -20.31 14.54 -19.86
C ARG A 586 -20.44 15.96 -20.38
N ASP A 587 -19.52 16.37 -21.24
CA ASP A 587 -19.69 17.61 -21.98
C ASP A 587 -21.06 17.56 -22.67
N ASP A 588 -22.00 18.41 -22.25
CA ASP A 588 -23.36 18.48 -22.79
C ASP A 588 -23.39 18.92 -24.28
N ASN A 589 -22.23 19.04 -24.92
CA ASN A 589 -22.07 19.46 -26.32
C ASN A 589 -22.12 18.32 -27.34
N HIS A 590 -22.25 17.05 -26.93
CA HIS A 590 -22.30 15.91 -27.87
C HIS A 590 -23.65 15.18 -27.94
N ASP A 591 -24.66 15.55 -27.16
CA ASP A 591 -25.94 14.85 -27.15
C ASP A 591 -27.04 15.50 -28.09
N ASN A 592 -26.64 16.32 -29.05
CA ASN A 592 -27.60 16.95 -29.96
C ASN A 592 -27.63 16.36 -31.37
N ASP A 593 -27.09 15.15 -31.59
CA ASP A 593 -27.19 14.56 -32.93
C ASP A 593 -27.49 13.06 -32.90
N ASP A 594 -28.65 12.68 -32.38
CA ASP A 594 -29.30 11.41 -32.68
C ASP A 594 -30.83 11.54 -32.72
N GLY A 595 -31.28 12.46 -33.60
CA GLY A 595 -32.62 12.46 -34.12
C GLY A 595 -32.83 11.33 -35.11
N ARG A 596 -32.92 10.07 -34.67
CA ARG A 596 -33.48 8.99 -35.50
C ARG A 596 -34.90 8.69 -35.05
N SER A 597 -35.79 9.25 -35.83
CA SER A 597 -37.18 8.83 -35.91
C SER A 597 -37.28 7.35 -36.28
N HIS A 598 -37.84 6.54 -35.40
CA HIS A 598 -38.44 5.28 -35.80
C HIS A 598 -39.64 5.57 -36.68
N HIS A 599 -39.57 5.19 -37.94
CA HIS A 599 -40.71 4.87 -38.75
C HIS A 599 -40.90 3.36 -38.72
N ASP A 600 -42.08 2.96 -38.25
CA ASP A 600 -42.67 1.64 -38.43
C ASP A 600 -42.79 1.33 -39.94
N ASP A 601 -42.33 0.11 -40.32
CA ASP A 601 -42.98 -0.80 -41.26
C ASP A 601 -42.40 -2.21 -41.08
#